data_2d5ea0aebea60e9763f1a763ed4fc9bf
#
_entry.id   2d5ea0aebea60e9763f1a763ed4fc9bf
#
_cell.length_a   1.000
_cell.length_b   1.000
_cell.length_c   1.000
_cell.angle_alpha   90.00
_cell.angle_beta   90.00
_cell.angle_gamma   90.00
#
_symmetry.space_group_name_H-M   'P 1'
#
loop_
_entity.id
_entity.type
_entity.pdbx_description
1 polymer ?
#
loop_
_entity_poly.entity_id
_entity_poly.type
_entity_poly.pdbx_seq_one_letter_code
_entity_poly.pdbx_strand_id
1 'polypeptide(L)'
;MNPWIFLFLVIVVIALALWIPRYRLRRAVAAPFPEEWVQILDRNIGVYPNLPMSLRLQLRKLIKQFLHQKHFSGAGGLEVTDEMRVTIAAQACMLQLNRHGGLYPRLKYIILYPSAFVVTRPEVDGSGVVSHGKKGLLGESWQNGKVILAWDNVMHGARNFVDGSNVVLHEFAHQLDSETGSADGAPLLAGKSSYRSWAGALSGEFEELQKDARFGRRSLMDHYGATNPAEFFAVTTETFFEKPRRMAKHHTELFDVLKSYYRIDPRDWQESP
;
A
#
# COMPACT_ATOMS: atom_id res chain seq x y z
N MET A 1 51.51 -6.94 0.31
CA MET A 1 50.43 -7.69 -0.38
C MET A 1 50.38 -7.18 -1.82
N ASN A 2 50.37 -8.09 -2.79
CA ASN A 2 50.37 -7.69 -4.21
C ASN A 2 49.07 -6.89 -4.49
N PRO A 3 49.14 -5.66 -5.04
CA PRO A 3 47.97 -4.82 -5.28
C PRO A 3 46.90 -5.50 -6.15
N TRP A 4 47.26 -6.38 -7.04
CA TRP A 4 46.34 -7.14 -7.88
C TRP A 4 45.54 -8.20 -7.09
N ILE A 5 46.17 -8.85 -6.10
CA ILE A 5 45.48 -9.78 -5.20
C ILE A 5 44.47 -9.02 -4.34
N PHE A 6 44.85 -7.85 -3.82
CA PHE A 6 43.93 -7.01 -3.05
C PHE A 6 42.75 -6.57 -3.88
N LEU A 7 42.98 -6.07 -5.11
CA LEU A 7 41.90 -5.67 -6.01
C LEU A 7 40.95 -6.84 -6.33
N PHE A 8 41.50 -8.02 -6.61
CA PHE A 8 40.71 -9.23 -6.86
C PHE A 8 39.84 -9.60 -5.67
N LEU A 9 40.35 -9.58 -4.44
CA LEU A 9 39.61 -9.85 -3.24
C LEU A 9 38.47 -8.85 -3.03
N VAL A 10 38.69 -7.57 -3.27
CA VAL A 10 37.64 -6.53 -3.18
C VAL A 10 36.54 -6.80 -4.20
N ILE A 11 36.86 -7.14 -5.45
CA ILE A 11 35.86 -7.48 -6.47
C ILE A 11 35.03 -8.70 -6.06
N VAL A 12 35.68 -9.74 -5.53
CA VAL A 12 35.00 -10.94 -5.06
C VAL A 12 34.04 -10.62 -3.91
N VAL A 13 34.47 -9.81 -2.95
CA VAL A 13 33.62 -9.40 -1.82
C VAL A 13 32.42 -8.60 -2.31
N ILE A 14 32.59 -7.66 -3.22
CA ILE A 14 31.49 -6.89 -3.83
C ILE A 14 30.54 -7.82 -4.60
N ALA A 15 31.08 -8.72 -5.42
CA ALA A 15 30.27 -9.68 -6.18
C ALA A 15 29.44 -10.56 -5.24
N LEU A 16 30.02 -11.09 -4.18
CA LEU A 16 29.31 -11.88 -3.16
C LEU A 16 28.28 -11.05 -2.41
N ALA A 17 28.59 -9.82 -2.02
CA ALA A 17 27.67 -8.91 -1.34
C ALA A 17 26.43 -8.59 -2.20
N LEU A 18 26.59 -8.50 -3.51
CA LEU A 18 25.49 -8.28 -4.45
C LEU A 18 24.73 -9.57 -4.80
N TRP A 19 25.42 -10.70 -4.86
CA TRP A 19 24.86 -11.97 -5.31
C TRP A 19 24.10 -12.70 -4.19
N ILE A 20 24.63 -12.73 -2.95
CA ILE A 20 24.04 -13.47 -1.83
C ILE A 20 22.61 -13.01 -1.52
N PRO A 21 22.30 -11.70 -1.40
CA PRO A 21 20.92 -11.27 -1.13
C PRO A 21 19.95 -11.67 -2.24
N ARG A 22 20.37 -11.56 -3.50
CA ARG A 22 19.57 -11.96 -4.65
C ARG A 22 19.32 -13.46 -4.69
N TYR A 23 20.33 -14.26 -4.38
CA TYR A 23 20.20 -15.71 -4.29
C TYR A 23 19.25 -16.13 -3.16
N ARG A 24 19.41 -15.53 -1.97
CA ARG A 24 18.50 -15.79 -0.82
C ARG A 24 17.06 -15.44 -1.15
N LEU A 25 16.82 -14.29 -1.76
CA LEU A 25 15.48 -13.90 -2.19
C LEU A 25 14.89 -14.89 -3.20
N ARG A 26 15.64 -15.26 -4.25
CA ARG A 26 15.19 -16.24 -5.24
C ARG A 26 14.83 -17.56 -4.61
N ARG A 27 15.64 -18.05 -3.67
CA ARG A 27 15.38 -19.28 -2.92
C ARG A 27 14.13 -19.17 -2.05
N ALA A 28 13.93 -18.06 -1.35
CA ALA A 28 12.73 -17.82 -0.54
C ALA A 28 11.46 -17.78 -1.41
N VAL A 29 11.51 -17.13 -2.56
CA VAL A 29 10.37 -17.06 -3.49
C VAL A 29 10.10 -18.39 -4.19
N ALA A 30 11.13 -19.19 -4.48
CA ALA A 30 10.99 -20.52 -5.10
C ALA A 30 10.46 -21.60 -4.14
N ALA A 31 10.64 -21.44 -2.83
CA ALA A 31 10.12 -22.37 -1.84
C ALA A 31 8.59 -22.54 -1.97
N PRO A 32 8.01 -23.69 -1.60
CA PRO A 32 6.56 -23.85 -1.53
C PRO A 32 5.92 -22.77 -0.67
N PHE A 33 4.69 -22.38 -1.00
CA PHE A 33 3.91 -21.48 -0.17
C PHE A 33 3.35 -22.29 1.02
N PRO A 34 3.58 -21.89 2.29
CA PRO A 34 3.14 -22.66 3.45
C PRO A 34 1.61 -22.80 3.47
N GLU A 35 1.11 -23.98 3.80
CA GLU A 35 -0.32 -24.27 3.87
C GLU A 35 -1.01 -23.43 4.96
N GLU A 36 -0.35 -23.22 6.09
CA GLU A 36 -0.84 -22.34 7.17
C GLU A 36 -1.08 -20.90 6.65
N TRP A 37 -0.23 -20.41 5.74
CA TRP A 37 -0.43 -19.09 5.14
C TRP A 37 -1.61 -19.07 4.15
N VAL A 38 -1.88 -20.19 3.46
CA VAL A 38 -3.10 -20.31 2.63
C VAL A 38 -4.34 -20.18 3.51
N GLN A 39 -4.37 -20.89 4.65
CA GLN A 39 -5.48 -20.82 5.60
C GLN A 39 -5.66 -19.41 6.18
N ILE A 40 -4.57 -18.68 6.44
CA ILE A 40 -4.65 -17.27 6.86
C ILE A 40 -5.29 -16.41 5.77
N LEU A 41 -4.87 -16.58 4.50
CA LEU A 41 -5.44 -15.84 3.37
C LEU A 41 -6.94 -16.10 3.19
N ASP A 42 -7.33 -17.38 3.22
CA ASP A 42 -8.74 -17.79 3.06
C ASP A 42 -9.63 -17.26 4.20
N ARG A 43 -9.10 -17.19 5.42
CA ARG A 43 -9.85 -16.73 6.59
C ARG A 43 -9.92 -15.21 6.70
N ASN A 44 -8.82 -14.51 6.40
CA ASN A 44 -8.68 -13.09 6.71
C ASN A 44 -8.89 -12.16 5.52
N ILE A 45 -8.65 -12.60 4.28
CA ILE A 45 -8.76 -11.76 3.09
C ILE A 45 -10.04 -12.12 2.34
N GLY A 46 -11.12 -11.37 2.60
CA GLY A 46 -12.45 -11.68 2.08
C GLY A 46 -12.54 -11.84 0.56
N VAL A 47 -11.70 -11.15 -0.20
CA VAL A 47 -11.66 -11.22 -1.67
C VAL A 47 -10.76 -12.34 -2.21
N TYR A 48 -9.90 -12.93 -1.39
CA TYR A 48 -8.90 -13.91 -1.85
C TYR A 48 -9.50 -15.18 -2.50
N PRO A 49 -10.58 -15.77 -2.00
CA PRO A 49 -11.21 -16.93 -2.63
C PRO A 49 -11.75 -16.65 -4.03
N ASN A 50 -12.05 -15.40 -4.36
CA ASN A 50 -12.63 -14.98 -5.64
C ASN A 50 -11.56 -14.56 -6.66
N LEU A 51 -10.30 -14.39 -6.23
CA LEU A 51 -9.22 -14.04 -7.15
C LEU A 51 -9.01 -15.14 -8.20
N PRO A 52 -8.81 -14.79 -9.49
CA PRO A 52 -8.37 -15.73 -10.51
C PRO A 52 -7.10 -16.48 -10.08
N MET A 53 -6.98 -17.77 -10.45
CA MET A 53 -5.85 -18.62 -10.04
C MET A 53 -4.49 -18.00 -10.39
N SER A 54 -4.37 -17.36 -11.54
CA SER A 54 -3.13 -16.67 -11.96
C SER A 54 -2.74 -15.57 -10.98
N LEU A 55 -3.70 -14.77 -10.54
CA LEU A 55 -3.47 -13.68 -9.56
C LEU A 55 -3.19 -14.24 -8.17
N ARG A 56 -3.86 -15.33 -7.73
CA ARG A 56 -3.52 -16.00 -6.46
C ARG A 56 -2.06 -16.50 -6.45
N LEU A 57 -1.61 -17.15 -7.52
CA LEU A 57 -0.23 -17.63 -7.63
C LEU A 57 0.78 -16.46 -7.62
N GLN A 58 0.44 -15.36 -8.31
CA GLN A 58 1.26 -14.16 -8.29
C GLN A 58 1.30 -13.54 -6.90
N LEU A 59 0.14 -13.38 -6.25
CA LEU A 59 0.02 -12.83 -4.90
C LEU A 59 0.86 -13.63 -3.89
N ARG A 60 0.79 -14.96 -3.92
CA ARG A 60 1.60 -15.84 -3.05
C ARG A 60 3.11 -15.61 -3.24
N LYS A 61 3.57 -15.39 -4.48
CA LYS A 61 4.98 -15.07 -4.76
C LYS A 61 5.36 -13.70 -4.19
N LEU A 62 4.51 -12.69 -4.39
CA LEU A 62 4.72 -11.34 -3.89
C LEU A 62 4.74 -11.31 -2.35
N ILE A 63 3.84 -12.05 -1.69
CA ILE A 63 3.82 -12.19 -0.22
C ILE A 63 5.16 -12.75 0.28
N LYS A 64 5.68 -13.84 -0.29
CA LYS A 64 6.98 -14.39 0.09
C LYS A 64 8.12 -13.38 -0.09
N GLN A 65 8.12 -12.67 -1.21
CA GLN A 65 9.10 -11.62 -1.47
C GLN A 65 8.99 -10.48 -0.45
N PHE A 66 7.77 -10.02 -0.16
CA PHE A 66 7.48 -8.96 0.80
C PHE A 66 7.97 -9.33 2.21
N LEU A 67 7.58 -10.51 2.70
CA LEU A 67 7.97 -10.99 4.02
C LEU A 67 9.48 -11.24 4.16
N HIS A 68 10.17 -11.54 3.06
CA HIS A 68 11.63 -11.65 3.03
C HIS A 68 12.33 -10.29 3.09
N GLN A 69 11.71 -9.23 2.54
CA GLN A 69 12.33 -7.92 2.38
C GLN A 69 11.95 -6.91 3.48
N LYS A 70 10.82 -7.12 4.18
CA LYS A 70 10.29 -6.17 5.15
C LYS A 70 10.44 -6.69 6.58
N HIS A 71 10.77 -5.78 7.49
CA HIS A 71 10.87 -6.06 8.91
C HIS A 71 9.60 -5.64 9.62
N PHE A 72 9.04 -6.55 10.40
CA PHE A 72 7.87 -6.29 11.23
C PHE A 72 8.28 -6.19 12.69
N SER A 73 7.74 -5.21 13.40
CA SER A 73 7.92 -5.06 14.84
C SER A 73 6.61 -4.65 15.49
N GLY A 74 6.34 -5.26 16.65
CA GLY A 74 5.22 -4.85 17.48
C GLY A 74 5.58 -3.68 18.39
N ALA A 75 4.59 -2.88 18.70
CA ALA A 75 4.64 -1.79 19.67
C ALA A 75 3.46 -1.92 20.63
N GLY A 76 3.51 -1.23 21.78
CA GLY A 76 2.46 -1.32 22.78
C GLY A 76 2.27 -2.74 23.37
N GLY A 77 3.34 -3.53 23.44
CA GLY A 77 3.30 -4.91 23.96
C GLY A 77 2.78 -5.97 22.98
N LEU A 78 2.55 -5.59 21.70
CA LEU A 78 2.08 -6.55 20.71
C LEU A 78 3.22 -7.47 20.24
N GLU A 79 3.01 -8.78 20.29
CA GLU A 79 3.86 -9.76 19.63
C GLU A 79 3.36 -10.02 18.20
N VAL A 80 4.26 -9.83 17.22
CA VAL A 80 3.90 -9.98 15.81
C VAL A 80 3.86 -11.45 15.41
N THR A 81 2.69 -11.91 14.97
CA THR A 81 2.46 -13.28 14.50
C THR A 81 2.57 -13.40 12.98
N ASP A 82 2.68 -14.63 12.46
CA ASP A 82 2.60 -14.88 11.02
C ASP A 82 1.23 -14.51 10.44
N GLU A 83 0.14 -14.64 11.22
CA GLU A 83 -1.17 -14.15 10.81
C GLU A 83 -1.15 -12.66 10.48
N MET A 84 -0.57 -11.85 11.35
CA MET A 84 -0.44 -10.40 11.14
C MET A 84 0.40 -10.08 9.91
N ARG A 85 1.56 -10.74 9.79
CA ARG A 85 2.50 -10.53 8.69
C ARG A 85 1.90 -10.89 7.33
N VAL A 86 1.26 -12.06 7.24
CA VAL A 86 0.65 -12.56 6.00
C VAL A 86 -0.56 -11.72 5.60
N THR A 87 -1.43 -11.35 6.55
CA THR A 87 -2.62 -10.53 6.31
C THR A 87 -2.26 -9.15 5.75
N ILE A 88 -1.25 -8.48 6.33
CA ILE A 88 -0.77 -7.18 5.84
C ILE A 88 -0.08 -7.34 4.48
N ALA A 89 0.81 -8.33 4.36
CA ALA A 89 1.51 -8.58 3.10
C ALA A 89 0.55 -8.87 1.95
N ALA A 90 -0.55 -9.59 2.20
CA ALA A 90 -1.56 -9.89 1.19
C ALA A 90 -2.21 -8.60 0.64
N GLN A 91 -2.74 -7.76 1.51
CA GLN A 91 -3.37 -6.50 1.12
C GLN A 91 -2.38 -5.56 0.41
N ALA A 92 -1.20 -5.36 0.97
CA ALA A 92 -0.14 -4.56 0.37
C ALA A 92 0.26 -5.07 -1.03
N CYS A 93 0.39 -6.40 -1.19
CA CYS A 93 0.77 -7.01 -2.46
C CYS A 93 -0.35 -7.01 -3.51
N MET A 94 -1.62 -6.82 -3.13
CA MET A 94 -2.69 -6.63 -4.11
C MET A 94 -2.46 -5.39 -4.98
N LEU A 95 -1.93 -4.31 -4.43
CA LEU A 95 -1.56 -3.10 -5.18
C LEU A 95 -0.40 -3.32 -6.17
N GLN A 96 0.30 -4.44 -6.07
CA GLN A 96 1.47 -4.78 -6.89
C GLN A 96 1.20 -5.89 -7.92
N LEU A 97 -0.03 -6.41 -7.97
CA LEU A 97 -0.43 -7.39 -8.99
C LEU A 97 -0.25 -6.80 -10.39
N ASN A 98 0.30 -7.59 -11.32
CA ASN A 98 0.59 -7.21 -12.71
C ASN A 98 1.48 -5.96 -12.89
N ARG A 99 2.00 -5.38 -11.81
CA ARG A 99 2.95 -4.28 -11.89
C ARG A 99 4.39 -4.81 -12.06
N HIS A 100 5.22 -4.01 -12.70
CA HIS A 100 6.66 -4.27 -12.82
C HIS A 100 7.41 -3.30 -11.89
N GLY A 101 8.42 -3.80 -11.21
CA GLY A 101 9.23 -2.98 -10.31
C GLY A 101 9.56 -3.69 -8.99
N GLY A 102 10.13 -2.96 -8.07
CA GLY A 102 10.43 -3.45 -6.72
C GLY A 102 9.21 -3.32 -5.80
N LEU A 103 9.06 -4.27 -4.87
CA LEU A 103 8.03 -4.18 -3.83
C LEU A 103 8.38 -3.09 -2.82
N TYR A 104 7.84 -1.89 -3.01
CA TYR A 104 8.00 -0.76 -2.08
C TYR A 104 9.47 -0.55 -1.68
N PRO A 105 10.35 -0.12 -2.61
CA PRO A 105 11.80 -0.13 -2.41
C PRO A 105 12.28 0.77 -1.27
N ARG A 106 11.51 1.80 -0.93
CA ARG A 106 11.81 2.72 0.16
C ARG A 106 11.35 2.22 1.53
N LEU A 107 10.33 1.35 1.56
CA LEU A 107 9.80 0.78 2.80
C LEU A 107 10.72 -0.31 3.34
N LYS A 108 11.08 -0.23 4.62
CA LYS A 108 11.89 -1.23 5.34
C LYS A 108 11.17 -1.82 6.54
N TYR A 109 10.42 -1.00 7.27
CA TYR A 109 9.84 -1.37 8.55
C TYR A 109 8.32 -1.20 8.56
N ILE A 110 7.64 -2.17 9.16
CA ILE A 110 6.21 -2.14 9.45
C ILE A 110 6.06 -2.28 10.97
N ILE A 111 5.49 -1.25 11.60
CA ILE A 111 5.29 -1.19 13.04
C ILE A 111 3.80 -1.40 13.32
N LEU A 112 3.50 -2.39 14.17
CA LEU A 112 2.12 -2.74 14.51
C LEU A 112 1.83 -2.40 15.96
N TYR A 113 0.68 -1.76 16.15
CA TYR A 113 0.04 -1.56 17.45
C TYR A 113 -1.18 -2.47 17.57
N PRO A 114 -1.61 -2.87 18.78
CA PRO A 114 -2.77 -3.72 18.94
C PRO A 114 -4.06 -3.07 18.46
N SER A 115 -4.24 -1.77 18.72
CA SER A 115 -5.40 -0.97 18.32
C SER A 115 -5.01 0.44 17.95
N ALA A 116 -5.92 1.14 17.25
CA ALA A 116 -5.75 2.55 16.94
C ALA A 116 -5.67 3.37 18.22
N PHE A 117 -4.70 4.27 18.28
CA PHE A 117 -4.55 5.22 19.38
C PHE A 117 -4.35 6.62 18.83
N VAL A 118 -4.92 7.59 19.54
CA VAL A 118 -4.78 9.00 19.20
C VAL A 118 -3.55 9.53 19.93
N VAL A 119 -2.51 9.90 19.20
CA VAL A 119 -1.44 10.72 19.78
C VAL A 119 -1.87 12.17 19.72
N THR A 120 -2.12 12.73 20.88
CA THR A 120 -2.30 14.17 21.01
C THR A 120 -0.92 14.81 20.94
N ARG A 121 -0.49 15.23 19.76
CA ARG A 121 0.68 16.10 19.65
C ARG A 121 0.23 17.54 19.79
N PRO A 122 0.89 18.35 20.61
CA PRO A 122 0.71 19.80 20.56
C PRO A 122 1.29 20.31 19.23
N GLU A 123 0.44 20.74 18.32
CA GLU A 123 0.87 21.50 17.14
C GLU A 123 0.98 22.96 17.54
N VAL A 124 2.18 23.53 17.50
CA VAL A 124 2.40 24.96 17.61
C VAL A 124 2.26 25.51 16.20
N ASP A 125 1.18 26.24 15.93
CA ASP A 125 1.05 26.99 14.68
C ASP A 125 2.05 28.17 14.66
N GLY A 126 2.26 28.75 13.46
CA GLY A 126 3.17 29.88 13.29
C GLY A 126 2.81 31.14 14.11
N SER A 127 1.67 31.15 14.81
CA SER A 127 1.21 32.19 15.73
C SER A 127 1.43 31.85 17.22
N GLY A 128 2.00 30.67 17.54
CA GLY A 128 2.28 30.23 18.90
C GLY A 128 1.07 29.64 19.63
N VAL A 129 -0.04 29.41 18.94
CA VAL A 129 -1.23 28.79 19.53
C VAL A 129 -1.06 27.27 19.50
N VAL A 130 -1.10 26.63 20.66
CA VAL A 130 -1.08 25.16 20.79
C VAL A 130 -2.48 24.62 20.50
N SER A 131 -2.67 24.06 19.30
CA SER A 131 -3.86 23.30 18.99
C SER A 131 -3.62 21.80 19.20
N HIS A 132 -4.53 21.14 19.91
CA HIS A 132 -4.51 19.68 20.08
C HIS A 132 -5.25 19.04 18.90
N GLY A 133 -4.56 18.92 17.75
CA GLY A 133 -5.07 18.17 16.61
C GLY A 133 -5.09 16.68 16.92
N LYS A 134 -6.27 16.05 16.82
CA LYS A 134 -6.40 14.59 16.82
C LYS A 134 -5.95 14.07 15.44
N LYS A 135 -4.65 14.10 15.15
CA LYS A 135 -4.10 13.31 14.03
C LYS A 135 -3.84 11.90 14.54
N GLY A 136 -4.53 10.94 14.01
CA GLY A 136 -4.13 9.54 14.13
C GLY A 136 -2.68 9.40 13.63
N LEU A 137 -1.86 8.52 14.22
CA LEU A 137 -0.46 8.29 13.83
C LEU A 137 -0.28 7.78 12.38
N LEU A 138 -1.35 7.74 11.60
CA LEU A 138 -1.44 7.12 10.29
C LEU A 138 -0.73 7.88 9.16
N GLY A 139 -0.30 9.14 9.34
CA GLY A 139 0.09 9.97 8.20
C GLY A 139 1.55 10.44 8.10
N GLU A 140 2.44 10.20 9.07
CA GLU A 140 3.79 10.81 9.06
C GLU A 140 4.96 9.84 8.81
N SER A 141 4.74 8.54 8.70
CA SER A 141 5.85 7.57 8.72
C SER A 141 6.40 7.18 7.35
N TRP A 142 5.72 7.49 6.26
CA TRP A 142 6.12 7.05 4.91
C TRP A 142 7.42 7.69 4.41
N GLN A 143 7.75 8.91 4.81
CA GLN A 143 8.99 9.57 4.39
C GLN A 143 10.26 8.91 4.97
N ASN A 144 10.13 8.14 6.07
CA ASN A 144 11.26 7.52 6.78
C ASN A 144 11.40 6.00 6.51
N GLY A 145 10.76 5.47 5.48
CA GLY A 145 10.82 4.04 5.16
C GLY A 145 10.10 3.14 6.18
N LYS A 146 9.08 3.68 6.85
CA LYS A 146 8.27 2.99 7.86
C LYS A 146 6.79 3.16 7.54
N VAL A 147 6.01 2.13 7.86
CA VAL A 147 4.53 2.19 7.92
C VAL A 147 4.11 1.80 9.33
N ILE A 148 3.16 2.53 9.89
CA ILE A 148 2.58 2.25 11.20
C ILE A 148 1.12 1.84 11.00
N LEU A 149 0.73 0.70 11.57
CA LEU A 149 -0.60 0.13 11.43
C LEU A 149 -1.16 -0.27 12.80
N ALA A 150 -2.48 -0.19 12.94
CA ALA A 150 -3.22 -0.75 14.04
C ALA A 150 -3.85 -2.07 13.60
N TRP A 151 -3.63 -3.14 14.38
CA TRP A 151 -4.06 -4.48 13.99
C TRP A 151 -5.57 -4.63 13.85
N ASP A 152 -6.35 -3.99 14.70
CA ASP A 152 -7.82 -3.94 14.60
C ASP A 152 -8.28 -3.35 13.26
N ASN A 153 -7.68 -2.23 12.82
CA ASN A 153 -7.99 -1.59 11.54
C ASN A 153 -7.52 -2.44 10.34
N VAL A 154 -6.35 -3.08 10.46
CA VAL A 154 -5.87 -4.05 9.45
C VAL A 154 -6.89 -5.17 9.23
N MET A 155 -7.41 -5.74 10.32
CA MET A 155 -8.37 -6.83 10.26
C MET A 155 -9.74 -6.36 9.76
N HIS A 156 -10.15 -5.14 10.08
CA HIS A 156 -11.38 -4.56 9.53
C HIS A 156 -11.31 -4.51 7.99
N GLY A 157 -10.31 -3.84 7.42
CA GLY A 157 -10.15 -3.73 5.97
C GLY A 157 -9.89 -5.07 5.28
N ALA A 158 -9.20 -6.02 5.94
CA ALA A 158 -8.95 -7.34 5.38
C ALA A 158 -10.23 -8.17 5.19
N ARG A 159 -11.15 -8.11 6.13
CA ARG A 159 -12.42 -8.88 6.14
C ARG A 159 -13.52 -8.18 5.37
N ASN A 160 -13.61 -6.87 5.50
CA ASN A 160 -14.64 -6.04 4.87
C ASN A 160 -14.08 -5.34 3.62
N PHE A 161 -14.09 -6.04 2.51
CA PHE A 161 -13.51 -5.55 1.25
C PHE A 161 -14.55 -4.89 0.33
N VAL A 162 -15.53 -4.17 0.92
CA VAL A 162 -16.66 -3.58 0.17
C VAL A 162 -17.08 -2.19 0.66
N ASP A 163 -16.58 -1.71 1.81
CA ASP A 163 -17.01 -0.44 2.40
C ASP A 163 -16.19 0.78 1.93
N GLY A 164 -15.06 0.57 1.24
CA GLY A 164 -14.17 1.61 0.74
C GLY A 164 -13.27 2.21 1.80
N SER A 165 -12.97 1.45 2.87
CA SER A 165 -12.12 1.88 3.98
C SER A 165 -11.13 0.77 4.37
N ASN A 166 -9.90 0.89 3.90
CA ASN A 166 -8.86 -0.10 4.12
C ASN A 166 -7.52 0.56 4.39
N VAL A 167 -7.16 0.61 5.66
CA VAL A 167 -5.92 1.27 6.12
C VAL A 167 -4.66 0.71 5.46
N VAL A 168 -4.61 -0.58 5.13
CA VAL A 168 -3.43 -1.16 4.46
C VAL A 168 -3.34 -0.68 3.02
N LEU A 169 -4.45 -0.71 2.26
CA LEU A 169 -4.47 -0.17 0.90
C LEU A 169 -4.12 1.32 0.90
N HIS A 170 -4.65 2.08 1.86
CA HIS A 170 -4.38 3.51 2.05
C HIS A 170 -2.89 3.80 2.24
N GLU A 171 -2.29 3.23 3.28
CA GLU A 171 -0.88 3.46 3.62
C GLU A 171 0.07 2.96 2.53
N PHE A 172 -0.27 1.86 1.86
CA PHE A 172 0.54 1.35 0.77
C PHE A 172 0.34 2.10 -0.55
N ALA A 173 -0.79 2.79 -0.74
CA ALA A 173 -0.93 3.78 -1.81
C ALA A 173 0.04 4.96 -1.61
N HIS A 174 0.19 5.48 -0.39
CA HIS A 174 1.21 6.48 -0.08
C HIS A 174 2.65 5.98 -0.34
N GLN A 175 2.93 4.68 -0.09
CA GLN A 175 4.23 4.12 -0.45
C GLN A 175 4.47 4.14 -1.97
N LEU A 176 3.43 3.93 -2.79
CA LEU A 176 3.53 4.05 -4.25
C LEU A 176 3.71 5.50 -4.70
N ASP A 177 2.97 6.42 -4.09
CA ASP A 177 3.06 7.86 -4.37
C ASP A 177 4.47 8.38 -4.07
N SER A 178 5.05 7.96 -2.95
CA SER A 178 6.39 8.39 -2.53
C SER A 178 7.55 7.81 -3.36
N GLU A 179 7.32 6.87 -4.28
CA GLU A 179 8.38 6.29 -5.12
C GLU A 179 9.09 7.34 -5.99
N THR A 180 8.39 8.40 -6.40
CA THR A 180 8.96 9.52 -7.16
C THR A 180 9.84 10.45 -6.33
N GLY A 181 9.72 10.40 -4.99
CA GLY A 181 10.43 11.29 -4.05
C GLY A 181 9.54 12.35 -3.42
N SER A 182 8.35 12.58 -3.95
CA SER A 182 7.28 13.40 -3.40
C SER A 182 6.06 12.53 -3.12
N ALA A 183 5.20 12.95 -2.21
CA ALA A 183 3.89 12.38 -2.00
C ALA A 183 2.88 13.48 -2.35
N ASP A 184 2.53 13.56 -3.62
CA ASP A 184 1.72 14.62 -4.23
C ASP A 184 0.50 14.09 -4.99
N GLY A 185 0.18 12.80 -4.82
CA GLY A 185 -0.94 12.13 -5.49
C GLY A 185 -0.62 11.72 -6.93
N ALA A 186 0.65 11.79 -7.34
CA ALA A 186 1.09 11.41 -8.67
C ALA A 186 2.18 10.32 -8.62
N PRO A 187 1.82 9.05 -8.45
CA PRO A 187 2.76 7.95 -8.36
C PRO A 187 3.58 7.79 -9.64
N LEU A 188 4.59 6.92 -9.63
CA LEU A 188 5.45 6.70 -10.79
C LEU A 188 4.65 6.14 -11.98
N LEU A 189 4.50 6.95 -13.03
CA LEU A 189 3.79 6.62 -14.27
C LEU A 189 4.75 6.37 -15.44
N ALA A 190 4.24 5.69 -16.49
CA ALA A 190 5.06 5.24 -17.62
C ALA A 190 5.64 6.38 -18.50
N GLY A 191 5.12 7.59 -18.43
CA GLY A 191 5.62 8.72 -19.23
C GLY A 191 4.72 9.96 -19.21
N LYS A 192 5.13 11.02 -19.92
CA LYS A 192 4.45 12.33 -19.91
C LYS A 192 2.97 12.30 -20.30
N SER A 193 2.58 11.43 -21.23
CA SER A 193 1.17 11.26 -21.62
C SER A 193 0.34 10.69 -20.48
N SER A 194 0.88 9.71 -19.77
CA SER A 194 0.22 9.10 -18.60
C SER A 194 0.04 10.13 -17.47
N TYR A 195 1.04 10.99 -17.22
CA TYR A 195 0.90 12.06 -16.24
C TYR A 195 -0.17 13.10 -16.62
N ARG A 196 -0.34 13.40 -17.92
CA ARG A 196 -1.41 14.30 -18.38
C ARG A 196 -2.80 13.70 -18.18
N SER A 197 -2.98 12.43 -18.57
CA SER A 197 -4.26 11.73 -18.36
C SER A 197 -4.57 11.59 -16.87
N TRP A 198 -3.55 11.30 -16.05
CA TRP A 198 -3.65 11.24 -14.60
C TRP A 198 -4.12 12.55 -14.01
N ALA A 199 -3.42 13.64 -14.30
CA ALA A 199 -3.79 14.97 -13.81
C ALA A 199 -5.19 15.38 -14.25
N GLY A 200 -5.57 15.13 -15.53
CA GLY A 200 -6.89 15.42 -16.04
C GLY A 200 -8.01 14.70 -15.30
N ALA A 201 -7.84 13.40 -15.07
CA ALA A 201 -8.86 12.61 -14.38
C ALA A 201 -8.93 12.92 -12.86
N LEU A 202 -7.77 13.11 -12.20
CA LEU A 202 -7.75 13.28 -10.74
C LEU A 202 -8.12 14.71 -10.31
N SER A 203 -7.70 15.77 -11.05
CA SER A 203 -7.92 17.15 -10.59
C SER A 203 -9.40 17.51 -10.50
N GLY A 204 -10.19 17.17 -11.52
CA GLY A 204 -11.62 17.45 -11.52
C GLY A 204 -12.38 16.72 -10.42
N GLU A 205 -12.06 15.45 -10.23
CA GLU A 205 -12.66 14.60 -9.21
C GLU A 205 -12.25 15.03 -7.77
N PHE A 206 -11.02 15.50 -7.61
CA PHE A 206 -10.55 16.05 -6.33
C PHE A 206 -11.30 17.34 -5.98
N GLU A 207 -11.46 18.26 -6.94
CA GLU A 207 -12.25 19.47 -6.73
C GLU A 207 -13.72 19.18 -6.42
N GLU A 208 -14.30 18.17 -7.06
CA GLU A 208 -15.67 17.75 -6.79
C GLU A 208 -15.79 17.17 -5.36
N LEU A 209 -14.86 16.29 -4.94
CA LEU A 209 -14.83 15.76 -3.58
C LEU A 209 -14.65 16.88 -2.54
N GLN A 210 -13.83 17.91 -2.82
CA GLN A 210 -13.70 19.07 -1.94
C GLN A 210 -15.01 19.86 -1.81
N LYS A 211 -15.76 20.02 -2.90
CA LYS A 211 -17.10 20.64 -2.87
C LYS A 211 -18.06 19.80 -2.04
N ASP A 212 -18.08 18.48 -2.27
CA ASP A 212 -18.95 17.57 -1.52
C ASP A 212 -18.64 17.58 -0.02
N ALA A 213 -17.36 17.54 0.36
CA ALA A 213 -16.92 17.65 1.75
C ALA A 213 -17.35 18.98 2.38
N ARG A 214 -17.17 20.10 1.64
CA ARG A 214 -17.53 21.44 2.13
C ARG A 214 -19.04 21.61 2.35
N PHE A 215 -19.85 21.00 1.48
CA PHE A 215 -21.32 21.13 1.54
C PHE A 215 -22.01 19.95 2.24
N GLY A 216 -21.27 19.00 2.80
CA GLY A 216 -21.80 17.83 3.48
C GLY A 216 -22.60 16.90 2.56
N ARG A 217 -22.30 16.87 1.26
CA ARG A 217 -22.96 16.00 0.29
C ARG A 217 -22.43 14.58 0.41
N ARG A 218 -23.26 13.60 0.07
CA ARG A 218 -22.83 12.20 0.02
C ARG A 218 -21.91 11.95 -1.17
N SER A 219 -20.76 11.32 -0.93
CA SER A 219 -19.83 10.88 -1.95
C SER A 219 -19.62 9.36 -1.91
N LEU A 220 -19.13 8.78 -3.00
CA LEU A 220 -18.67 7.39 -3.05
C LEU A 220 -17.35 7.23 -2.28
N MET A 221 -16.51 8.24 -2.36
CA MET A 221 -15.21 8.34 -1.72
C MET A 221 -15.34 9.00 -0.34
N ASP A 222 -14.48 8.63 0.60
CA ASP A 222 -14.40 9.27 1.90
C ASP A 222 -13.94 10.73 1.75
N HIS A 223 -14.57 11.65 2.51
CA HIS A 223 -14.22 13.07 2.50
C HIS A 223 -12.81 13.36 3.01
N TYR A 224 -12.16 12.41 3.69
CA TYR A 224 -10.76 12.52 4.05
C TYR A 224 -9.85 12.71 2.83
N GLY A 225 -10.20 12.12 1.69
CA GLY A 225 -9.55 12.35 0.42
C GLY A 225 -9.57 13.80 -0.09
N ALA A 226 -10.47 14.65 0.43
CA ALA A 226 -10.51 16.07 0.08
C ALA A 226 -9.41 16.93 0.74
N THR A 227 -8.63 16.34 1.66
CA THR A 227 -7.59 17.03 2.46
C THR A 227 -6.44 17.55 1.60
N ASN A 228 -5.89 16.71 0.74
CA ASN A 228 -4.81 17.02 -0.21
C ASN A 228 -4.73 15.94 -1.30
N PRO A 229 -3.96 16.16 -2.38
CA PRO A 229 -3.88 15.20 -3.49
C PRO A 229 -3.34 13.82 -3.11
N ALA A 230 -2.44 13.70 -2.13
CA ALA A 230 -1.91 12.41 -1.67
C ALA A 230 -2.99 11.57 -0.98
N GLU A 231 -3.80 12.20 -0.11
CA GLU A 231 -4.94 11.55 0.54
C GLU A 231 -6.03 11.20 -0.49
N PHE A 232 -6.24 12.06 -1.49
CA PHE A 232 -7.15 11.75 -2.58
C PHE A 232 -6.73 10.49 -3.32
N PHE A 233 -5.46 10.34 -3.67
CA PHE A 233 -4.96 9.14 -4.32
C PHE A 233 -5.12 7.90 -3.43
N ALA A 234 -4.85 8.01 -2.13
CA ALA A 234 -5.02 6.89 -1.21
C ALA A 234 -6.49 6.46 -1.10
N VAL A 235 -7.42 7.39 -0.87
CA VAL A 235 -8.87 7.12 -0.78
C VAL A 235 -9.44 6.60 -2.10
N THR A 236 -9.00 7.13 -3.25
CA THR A 236 -9.41 6.61 -4.56
C THR A 236 -8.89 5.19 -4.80
N THR A 237 -7.71 4.85 -4.28
CA THR A 237 -7.18 3.48 -4.31
C THR A 237 -8.06 2.53 -3.51
N GLU A 238 -8.43 2.88 -2.28
CA GLU A 238 -9.37 2.08 -1.48
C GLU A 238 -10.69 1.87 -2.23
N THR A 239 -11.27 2.94 -2.75
CA THR A 239 -12.54 2.90 -3.51
C THR A 239 -12.41 2.04 -4.79
N PHE A 240 -11.29 2.13 -5.50
CA PHE A 240 -11.03 1.34 -6.71
C PHE A 240 -11.01 -0.17 -6.43
N PHE A 241 -10.37 -0.57 -5.34
CA PHE A 241 -10.28 -1.98 -4.98
C PHE A 241 -11.56 -2.52 -4.33
N GLU A 242 -12.27 -1.71 -3.57
CA GLU A 242 -13.40 -2.17 -2.75
C GLU A 242 -14.78 -1.84 -3.32
N LYS A 243 -14.90 -0.78 -4.13
CA LYS A 243 -16.17 -0.38 -4.79
C LYS A 243 -16.02 -0.23 -6.32
N PRO A 244 -15.33 -1.16 -7.01
CA PRO A 244 -14.92 -0.97 -8.41
C PRO A 244 -16.10 -0.77 -9.36
N ARG A 245 -17.23 -1.47 -9.17
CA ARG A 245 -18.41 -1.33 -10.03
C ARG A 245 -19.08 0.03 -9.88
N ARG A 246 -19.16 0.52 -8.64
CA ARG A 246 -19.74 1.86 -8.37
C ARG A 246 -18.82 2.95 -8.90
N MET A 247 -17.51 2.80 -8.70
CA MET A 247 -16.52 3.74 -9.22
C MET A 247 -16.54 3.79 -10.75
N ALA A 248 -16.54 2.64 -11.42
CA ALA A 248 -16.62 2.56 -12.88
C ALA A 248 -17.91 3.20 -13.44
N LYS A 249 -19.01 3.16 -12.69
CA LYS A 249 -20.30 3.74 -13.09
C LYS A 249 -20.35 5.26 -12.91
N HIS A 250 -19.81 5.79 -11.82
CA HIS A 250 -19.99 7.18 -11.40
C HIS A 250 -18.75 8.06 -11.63
N HIS A 251 -17.56 7.46 -11.72
CA HIS A 251 -16.25 8.08 -11.88
C HIS A 251 -15.44 7.35 -12.95
N THR A 252 -15.99 7.23 -14.15
CA THR A 252 -15.48 6.36 -15.23
C THR A 252 -14.04 6.67 -15.61
N GLU A 253 -13.71 7.95 -15.85
CA GLU A 253 -12.36 8.35 -16.25
C GLU A 253 -11.33 8.06 -15.15
N LEU A 254 -11.68 8.33 -13.90
CA LEU A 254 -10.85 8.03 -12.73
C LEU A 254 -10.63 6.51 -12.60
N PHE A 255 -11.69 5.71 -12.77
CA PHE A 255 -11.59 4.25 -12.76
C PHE A 255 -10.64 3.74 -13.84
N ASP A 256 -10.75 4.24 -15.08
CA ASP A 256 -9.93 3.78 -16.22
C ASP A 256 -8.46 4.15 -16.04
N VAL A 257 -8.16 5.31 -15.48
CA VAL A 257 -6.80 5.74 -15.16
C VAL A 257 -6.19 4.84 -14.08
N LEU A 258 -6.93 4.53 -13.01
CA LEU A 258 -6.47 3.62 -11.95
C LEU A 258 -6.33 2.17 -12.45
N LYS A 259 -7.27 1.69 -13.28
CA LYS A 259 -7.17 0.38 -13.92
C LYS A 259 -5.91 0.28 -14.79
N SER A 260 -5.59 1.31 -15.55
CA SER A 260 -4.36 1.38 -16.34
C SER A 260 -3.10 1.40 -15.47
N TYR A 261 -3.13 2.13 -14.35
CA TYR A 261 -2.03 2.25 -13.42
C TYR A 261 -1.77 0.93 -12.67
N TYR A 262 -2.81 0.32 -12.09
CA TYR A 262 -2.71 -0.94 -11.35
C TYR A 262 -2.62 -2.17 -12.28
N ARG A 263 -2.97 -2.06 -13.58
CA ARG A 263 -2.99 -3.14 -14.58
C ARG A 263 -3.88 -4.31 -14.19
N ILE A 264 -4.94 -4.04 -13.48
CA ILE A 264 -5.94 -5.01 -13.04
C ILE A 264 -7.32 -4.37 -13.10
N ASP A 265 -8.34 -5.21 -13.16
CA ASP A 265 -9.73 -4.81 -13.04
C ASP A 265 -10.35 -5.52 -11.83
N PRO A 266 -10.56 -4.81 -10.70
CA PRO A 266 -11.10 -5.45 -9.50
C PRO A 266 -12.52 -5.99 -9.66
N ARG A 267 -13.25 -5.60 -10.70
CA ARG A 267 -14.59 -6.13 -11.01
C ARG A 267 -14.56 -7.62 -11.36
N ASP A 268 -13.38 -8.14 -11.75
CA ASP A 268 -13.21 -9.55 -12.16
C ASP A 268 -13.32 -10.53 -10.98
N TRP A 269 -13.17 -10.05 -9.73
CA TRP A 269 -13.23 -10.88 -8.52
C TRP A 269 -14.13 -10.32 -7.42
N GLN A 270 -14.69 -9.14 -7.62
CA GLN A 270 -15.71 -8.61 -6.73
C GLN A 270 -17.08 -9.20 -7.12
N GLU A 271 -17.76 -9.80 -6.17
CA GLU A 271 -19.13 -10.28 -6.38
C GLU A 271 -20.03 -9.11 -6.78
N SER A 272 -21.01 -9.40 -7.66
CA SER A 272 -22.08 -8.46 -7.91
C SER A 272 -22.91 -8.35 -6.62
N PRO A 273 -23.22 -7.13 -6.15
CA PRO A 273 -24.06 -6.94 -4.97
C PRO A 273 -25.45 -7.55 -5.16
#